data_37d7596199b73253d562bb4977dba76d
#
_entry.id   37d7596199b73253d562bb4977dba76d
#
_cell.length_a   1.000
_cell.length_b   1.000
_cell.length_c   1.000
_cell.angle_alpha   90.00
_cell.angle_beta   90.00
_cell.angle_gamma   90.00
#
_symmetry.space_group_name_H-M   'P 1'
#
loop_
_entity.id
_entity.type
_entity.pdbx_description
1 polymer ?
#
loop_
_entity_poly.entity_id
_entity_poly.type
_entity_poly.pdbx_seq_one_letter_code
_entity_poly.pdbx_strand_id
1 'polypeptide(L)'
;GTGVAAFDYTKLGSDGSEIPVQNGTWSESGTEADGTHWSCVRDNVTGLVWEIKTPTGTHSFNNKGSWQNRNTLADTTNAEGLCGLTNWRVPSLTELLTIVNNGRQNPAFDVPRFPNGKSQSYWTSNPVSGVGTNAWTVNFFAGIGNSKAKTSNFQVRLVSGDYAASQFDAARFVDNGDGTVSDVVTGLMWKRCPEGLSGEDCSNGSASTLVWGGSMKAARDSTYAGYDDWRLPNMKEMQTLVDVTKNNPALNTSVFPNPNNVLNYWTSSLAKKTSPVTQSYRINFQRGLSEFKVRTGSQNAQWLVRDDI
;
A
#
# COMPACT_ATOMS: atom_id res chain seq x y z
N GLY A 1 11.79 -14.70 -6.18
CA GLY A 1 12.16 -13.58 -5.36
C GLY A 1 11.62 -13.77 -3.95
N THR A 2 12.51 -13.93 -3.01
CA THR A 2 12.22 -14.09 -1.57
C THR A 2 12.10 -12.74 -0.83
N GLY A 3 11.81 -11.66 -1.55
CA GLY A 3 11.60 -10.34 -0.94
C GLY A 3 10.22 -10.23 -0.28
N VAL A 4 10.09 -9.37 0.71
CA VAL A 4 8.90 -9.03 1.52
C VAL A 4 7.65 -8.64 0.70
N ALA A 5 7.67 -8.76 -0.61
CA ALA A 5 6.59 -8.41 -1.55
C ALA A 5 5.77 -9.61 -2.06
N ALA A 6 6.02 -10.83 -1.58
CA ALA A 6 5.21 -11.98 -1.97
C ALA A 6 3.89 -11.97 -1.19
N PHE A 7 2.77 -12.11 -1.89
CA PHE A 7 1.49 -12.37 -1.23
C PHE A 7 1.48 -13.79 -0.69
N ASP A 8 1.19 -13.93 0.58
CA ASP A 8 0.99 -15.22 1.25
C ASP A 8 -0.32 -15.18 2.03
N TYR A 9 -1.30 -15.95 1.59
CA TYR A 9 -2.66 -15.90 2.09
C TYR A 9 -3.19 -17.27 2.48
N THR A 10 -3.84 -17.33 3.65
CA THR A 10 -4.58 -18.50 4.14
C THR A 10 -6.08 -18.19 4.13
N LYS A 11 -6.90 -19.05 3.52
CA LYS A 11 -8.35 -18.97 3.56
C LYS A 11 -8.88 -19.50 4.89
N LEU A 12 -9.83 -18.77 5.48
CA LEU A 12 -10.45 -19.11 6.78
C LEU A 12 -11.95 -19.34 6.61
N GLY A 13 -12.46 -20.31 7.37
CA GLY A 13 -13.88 -20.59 7.48
C GLY A 13 -14.61 -19.54 8.34
N SER A 14 -15.89 -19.75 8.50
CA SER A 14 -16.80 -18.88 9.25
C SER A 14 -16.48 -18.83 10.76
N ASP A 15 -15.82 -19.86 11.28
CA ASP A 15 -15.33 -19.95 12.66
C ASP A 15 -13.89 -19.42 12.85
N GLY A 16 -13.23 -19.01 11.76
CA GLY A 16 -11.84 -18.54 11.76
C GLY A 16 -10.78 -19.63 11.64
N SER A 17 -11.17 -20.89 11.57
CA SER A 17 -10.25 -22.00 11.34
C SER A 17 -9.74 -22.00 9.88
N GLU A 18 -8.57 -22.55 9.66
CA GLU A 18 -8.04 -22.75 8.30
C GLU A 18 -8.87 -23.82 7.57
N ILE A 19 -9.41 -23.50 6.39
CA ILE A 19 -10.11 -24.49 5.61
C ILE A 19 -9.12 -25.50 5.01
N PRO A 20 -9.51 -26.80 4.90
CA PRO A 20 -8.57 -27.86 4.54
C PRO A 20 -8.03 -27.76 3.11
N VAL A 21 -8.77 -27.13 2.20
CA VAL A 21 -8.40 -26.99 0.79
C VAL A 21 -8.19 -25.53 0.42
N GLN A 22 -6.94 -25.13 0.21
CA GLN A 22 -6.55 -23.74 -0.01
C GLN A 22 -6.55 -23.30 -1.49
N ASN A 23 -6.67 -24.23 -2.45
CA ASN A 23 -6.58 -23.95 -3.89
C ASN A 23 -7.91 -23.95 -4.64
N GLY A 24 -9.05 -24.18 -3.96
CA GLY A 24 -10.38 -24.15 -4.57
C GLY A 24 -10.75 -22.74 -5.09
N THR A 25 -11.69 -22.71 -6.04
CA THR A 25 -12.29 -21.46 -6.55
C THR A 25 -13.56 -21.14 -5.76
N TRP A 26 -13.71 -19.90 -5.33
CA TRP A 26 -14.85 -19.48 -4.51
C TRP A 26 -16.19 -19.64 -5.27
N SER A 27 -17.18 -20.17 -4.59
CA SER A 27 -18.56 -20.28 -5.04
C SER A 27 -19.51 -19.93 -3.90
N GLU A 28 -20.61 -19.24 -4.18
CA GLU A 28 -21.63 -18.91 -3.19
C GLU A 28 -22.32 -20.16 -2.63
N SER A 29 -22.47 -21.19 -3.48
CA SER A 29 -23.03 -22.51 -3.11
C SER A 29 -21.96 -23.52 -2.72
N GLY A 30 -20.71 -23.10 -2.59
CA GLY A 30 -19.58 -23.96 -2.20
C GLY A 30 -19.58 -24.28 -0.71
N THR A 31 -18.64 -25.13 -0.31
CA THR A 31 -18.42 -25.51 1.09
C THR A 31 -17.01 -25.19 1.57
N GLU A 32 -16.85 -25.04 2.87
CA GLU A 32 -15.52 -24.87 3.49
C GLU A 32 -14.70 -26.15 3.37
N ALA A 33 -15.36 -27.32 3.45
CA ALA A 33 -14.69 -28.61 3.41
C ALA A 33 -14.01 -28.91 2.07
N ASP A 34 -14.59 -28.49 0.96
CA ASP A 34 -14.01 -28.64 -0.38
C ASP A 34 -13.19 -27.43 -0.86
N GLY A 35 -13.09 -26.40 0.00
CA GLY A 35 -12.30 -25.18 -0.26
C GLY A 35 -12.90 -24.26 -1.30
N THR A 36 -14.18 -24.42 -1.63
CA THR A 36 -14.90 -23.57 -2.58
C THR A 36 -15.72 -22.47 -1.92
N HIS A 37 -15.78 -22.45 -0.58
CA HIS A 37 -16.33 -21.33 0.19
C HIS A 37 -15.39 -20.99 1.33
N TRP A 38 -15.17 -19.66 1.59
CA TRP A 38 -14.45 -19.14 2.75
C TRP A 38 -14.98 -17.77 3.11
N SER A 39 -14.88 -17.41 4.38
CA SER A 39 -15.46 -16.18 4.93
C SER A 39 -14.43 -15.09 5.15
N CYS A 40 -13.17 -15.46 5.41
CA CYS A 40 -12.06 -14.53 5.62
C CYS A 40 -10.78 -15.01 4.95
N VAL A 41 -9.81 -14.09 4.85
CA VAL A 41 -8.45 -14.39 4.40
C VAL A 41 -7.45 -13.80 5.38
N ARG A 42 -6.57 -14.63 5.93
CA ARG A 42 -5.40 -14.17 6.68
C ARG A 42 -4.26 -13.88 5.70
N ASP A 43 -3.71 -12.69 5.82
CA ASP A 43 -2.45 -12.30 5.19
C ASP A 43 -1.30 -12.72 6.12
N ASN A 44 -0.56 -13.77 5.74
CA ASN A 44 0.51 -14.34 6.56
C ASN A 44 1.74 -13.42 6.65
N VAL A 45 1.86 -12.43 5.77
CA VAL A 45 2.95 -11.44 5.79
C VAL A 45 2.69 -10.36 6.84
N THR A 46 1.44 -9.90 6.95
CA THR A 46 1.06 -8.80 7.84
C THR A 46 0.39 -9.27 9.13
N GLY A 47 -0.07 -10.51 9.18
CA GLY A 47 -0.89 -11.05 10.27
C GLY A 47 -2.35 -10.58 10.25
N LEU A 48 -2.72 -9.71 9.30
CA LEU A 48 -4.07 -9.17 9.19
C LEU A 48 -5.05 -10.20 8.65
N VAL A 49 -6.27 -10.19 9.19
CA VAL A 49 -7.39 -10.97 8.67
C VAL A 49 -8.36 -10.05 7.94
N TRP A 50 -8.71 -10.39 6.71
CA TRP A 50 -9.54 -9.60 5.80
C TRP A 50 -10.90 -10.25 5.56
N GLU A 51 -11.95 -9.44 5.61
CA GLU A 51 -13.31 -9.79 5.23
C GLU A 51 -13.38 -10.19 3.75
N ILE A 52 -14.16 -11.24 3.42
CA ILE A 52 -14.53 -11.56 2.04
C ILE A 52 -15.87 -10.91 1.70
N LYS A 53 -15.95 -10.27 0.54
CA LYS A 53 -17.20 -9.71 0.05
C LYS A 53 -18.09 -10.77 -0.56
N THR A 54 -19.38 -10.64 -0.34
CA THR A 54 -20.44 -11.55 -0.83
C THR A 54 -21.33 -10.85 -1.86
N PRO A 55 -22.09 -11.57 -2.68
CA PRO A 55 -23.07 -10.98 -3.60
C PRO A 55 -24.22 -10.26 -2.88
N THR A 56 -24.65 -10.78 -1.74
CA THR A 56 -25.82 -10.31 -0.97
C THR A 56 -25.51 -10.20 0.53
N GLY A 57 -26.44 -9.70 1.33
CA GLY A 57 -26.34 -9.63 2.81
C GLY A 57 -25.44 -8.51 3.33
N THR A 58 -25.02 -8.64 4.59
CA THR A 58 -24.23 -7.65 5.34
C THR A 58 -22.92 -7.31 4.63
N HIS A 59 -22.22 -8.33 4.14
CA HIS A 59 -20.91 -8.20 3.50
C HIS A 59 -20.98 -7.96 1.98
N SER A 60 -22.16 -7.60 1.46
CA SER A 60 -22.34 -7.41 0.02
C SER A 60 -21.41 -6.35 -0.56
N PHE A 61 -20.82 -6.69 -1.71
CA PHE A 61 -20.04 -5.74 -2.51
C PHE A 61 -20.87 -4.58 -3.09
N ASN A 62 -22.19 -4.60 -2.95
CA ASN A 62 -23.07 -3.51 -3.34
C ASN A 62 -23.29 -2.48 -2.21
N ASN A 63 -22.96 -2.83 -0.97
CA ASN A 63 -23.13 -1.94 0.18
C ASN A 63 -22.09 -0.82 0.13
N LYS A 64 -22.60 0.43 0.11
CA LYS A 64 -21.80 1.66 0.06
C LYS A 64 -22.32 2.65 1.06
N GLY A 65 -21.43 3.47 1.59
CA GLY A 65 -21.79 4.53 2.52
C GLY A 65 -20.82 5.70 2.50
N SER A 66 -21.23 6.79 3.13
CA SER A 66 -20.36 7.94 3.37
C SER A 66 -19.26 7.57 4.38
N TRP A 67 -18.19 8.36 4.40
CA TRP A 67 -17.10 8.12 5.33
C TRP A 67 -17.53 8.23 6.81
N GLN A 68 -18.53 9.07 7.11
CA GLN A 68 -19.08 9.20 8.46
C GLN A 68 -19.71 7.88 8.95
N ASN A 69 -20.33 7.12 8.03
CA ASN A 69 -21.01 5.86 8.34
C ASN A 69 -20.12 4.62 8.13
N ARG A 70 -18.82 4.80 7.89
CA ARG A 70 -17.91 3.70 7.55
C ARG A 70 -17.79 2.61 8.62
N ASN A 71 -18.01 2.95 9.88
CA ASN A 71 -17.89 2.01 11.00
C ASN A 71 -19.13 1.13 11.20
N THR A 72 -20.29 1.51 10.64
CA THR A 72 -21.55 0.74 10.81
C THR A 72 -21.38 -0.73 10.41
N LEU A 73 -20.64 -1.00 9.32
CA LEU A 73 -20.36 -2.38 8.91
C LEU A 73 -19.50 -3.10 9.94
N ALA A 74 -18.48 -2.44 10.50
CA ALA A 74 -17.63 -3.03 11.52
C ALA A 74 -18.39 -3.37 12.80
N ASP A 75 -19.27 -2.47 13.23
CA ASP A 75 -20.10 -2.69 14.43
C ASP A 75 -21.02 -3.91 14.24
N THR A 76 -21.68 -4.02 13.09
CA THR A 76 -22.53 -5.17 12.75
C THR A 76 -21.71 -6.46 12.68
N THR A 77 -20.56 -6.44 12.02
CA THR A 77 -19.69 -7.61 11.83
C THR A 77 -19.12 -8.11 13.16
N ASN A 78 -18.79 -7.19 14.08
CA ASN A 78 -18.35 -7.55 15.44
C ASN A 78 -19.46 -8.22 16.24
N ALA A 79 -20.71 -7.80 16.07
CA ALA A 79 -21.86 -8.44 16.70
C ALA A 79 -22.16 -9.83 16.09
N GLU A 80 -21.89 -10.02 14.80
CA GLU A 80 -22.01 -11.31 14.12
C GLU A 80 -20.88 -12.29 14.51
N GLY A 81 -19.73 -11.81 14.96
CA GLY A 81 -18.55 -12.61 15.29
C GLY A 81 -17.91 -13.27 14.05
N LEU A 82 -17.88 -12.58 12.91
CA LEU A 82 -17.34 -13.11 11.65
C LEU A 82 -15.94 -13.72 11.84
N CYS A 83 -15.76 -14.96 11.39
CA CYS A 83 -14.52 -15.73 11.52
C CYS A 83 -14.03 -15.83 12.98
N GLY A 84 -14.96 -15.92 13.95
CA GLY A 84 -14.63 -15.99 15.38
C GLY A 84 -14.00 -14.72 15.94
N LEU A 85 -14.02 -13.59 15.22
CA LEU A 85 -13.38 -12.34 15.59
C LEU A 85 -14.42 -11.26 15.94
N THR A 86 -14.10 -10.41 16.93
CA THR A 86 -14.96 -9.31 17.42
C THR A 86 -14.25 -7.95 17.41
N ASN A 87 -13.13 -7.85 16.72
CA ASN A 87 -12.30 -6.63 16.62
C ASN A 87 -12.15 -6.14 15.16
N TRP A 88 -13.18 -6.38 14.36
CA TRP A 88 -13.25 -5.87 12.99
C TRP A 88 -13.30 -4.35 12.96
N ARG A 89 -12.57 -3.74 12.05
CA ARG A 89 -12.50 -2.29 11.88
C ARG A 89 -12.27 -1.90 10.42
N VAL A 90 -12.46 -0.63 10.13
CA VAL A 90 -12.07 -0.06 8.83
C VAL A 90 -10.55 0.03 8.77
N PRO A 91 -9.90 -0.49 7.71
CA PRO A 91 -8.45 -0.46 7.58
C PRO A 91 -7.90 0.97 7.44
N SER A 92 -6.68 1.19 7.87
CA SER A 92 -5.91 2.36 7.47
C SER A 92 -5.57 2.33 5.97
N LEU A 93 -5.09 3.45 5.43
CA LEU A 93 -4.62 3.50 4.03
C LEU A 93 -3.49 2.49 3.80
N THR A 94 -2.52 2.47 4.71
CA THR A 94 -1.36 1.57 4.61
C THR A 94 -1.79 0.11 4.62
N GLU A 95 -2.69 -0.27 5.53
CA GLU A 95 -3.22 -1.63 5.59
C GLU A 95 -3.97 -1.99 4.31
N LEU A 96 -4.88 -1.15 3.83
CA LEU A 96 -5.65 -1.46 2.63
C LEU A 96 -4.76 -1.55 1.37
N LEU A 97 -3.63 -0.85 1.36
CA LEU A 97 -2.63 -0.95 0.29
C LEU A 97 -1.82 -2.27 0.34
N THR A 98 -1.78 -2.99 1.48
CA THR A 98 -1.06 -4.29 1.54
C THR A 98 -1.68 -5.33 0.61
N ILE A 99 -3.01 -5.31 0.43
CA ILE A 99 -3.70 -6.25 -0.47
C ILE A 99 -3.77 -5.78 -1.93
N VAL A 100 -3.19 -4.62 -2.26
CA VAL A 100 -3.10 -4.15 -3.65
C VAL A 100 -2.06 -4.97 -4.40
N ASN A 101 -2.46 -5.54 -5.53
CA ASN A 101 -1.57 -6.20 -6.48
C ASN A 101 -1.27 -5.25 -7.66
N ASN A 102 -0.13 -4.58 -7.62
CA ASN A 102 0.30 -3.64 -8.68
C ASN A 102 0.59 -4.34 -10.02
N GLY A 103 0.70 -5.66 -10.04
CA GLY A 103 0.80 -6.49 -11.25
C GLY A 103 -0.55 -6.72 -11.95
N ARG A 104 -1.67 -6.28 -11.36
CA ARG A 104 -3.03 -6.46 -11.86
C ARG A 104 -3.80 -5.15 -11.92
N GLN A 105 -4.81 -5.12 -12.77
CA GLN A 105 -5.80 -4.04 -12.82
C GLN A 105 -7.18 -4.63 -13.05
N ASN A 106 -8.19 -3.89 -12.61
CA ASN A 106 -9.61 -4.19 -12.85
C ASN A 106 -10.02 -5.63 -12.48
N PRO A 107 -9.86 -6.06 -11.22
CA PRO A 107 -9.38 -5.35 -10.05
C PRO A 107 -7.87 -5.54 -9.75
N ALA A 108 -7.28 -4.62 -9.01
CA ALA A 108 -5.89 -4.62 -8.57
C ALA A 108 -5.71 -5.36 -7.22
N PHE A 109 -6.21 -6.57 -7.10
CA PHE A 109 -5.97 -7.48 -5.96
C PHE A 109 -6.00 -8.95 -6.41
N ASP A 110 -5.63 -9.85 -5.54
CA ASP A 110 -5.64 -11.29 -5.82
C ASP A 110 -7.07 -11.84 -5.79
N VAL A 111 -7.73 -11.86 -6.96
CA VAL A 111 -9.11 -12.31 -7.12
C VAL A 111 -9.33 -13.75 -6.60
N PRO A 112 -8.43 -14.73 -6.82
CA PRO A 112 -8.57 -16.07 -6.23
C PRO A 112 -8.66 -16.08 -4.70
N ARG A 113 -8.09 -15.10 -4.01
CA ARG A 113 -8.16 -14.98 -2.54
C ARG A 113 -9.26 -14.03 -2.09
N PHE A 114 -9.52 -12.97 -2.86
CA PHE A 114 -10.54 -11.96 -2.60
C PHE A 114 -11.65 -11.99 -3.65
N PRO A 115 -12.47 -13.05 -3.69
CA PRO A 115 -13.59 -13.13 -4.62
C PRO A 115 -14.58 -11.97 -4.39
N ASN A 116 -15.40 -11.69 -5.39
CA ASN A 116 -16.45 -10.68 -5.35
C ASN A 116 -15.97 -9.23 -5.09
N GLY A 117 -14.67 -9.00 -4.95
CA GLY A 117 -14.15 -7.66 -4.84
C GLY A 117 -14.36 -6.87 -6.13
N LYS A 118 -14.78 -5.62 -6.01
CA LYS A 118 -15.04 -4.73 -7.16
C LYS A 118 -13.88 -3.78 -7.43
N SER A 119 -13.68 -3.46 -8.71
CA SER A 119 -12.74 -2.45 -9.20
C SER A 119 -13.22 -1.03 -8.86
N GLN A 120 -13.46 -0.74 -7.60
CA GLN A 120 -14.02 0.52 -7.12
C GLN A 120 -13.14 1.10 -6.01
N SER A 121 -13.52 2.26 -5.51
CA SER A 121 -12.88 2.85 -4.34
C SER A 121 -13.48 2.29 -3.06
N TYR A 122 -12.60 2.03 -2.09
CA TYR A 122 -12.94 1.59 -0.74
C TYR A 122 -12.43 2.61 0.26
N TRP A 123 -13.26 2.95 1.24
CA TRP A 123 -12.87 3.85 2.32
C TRP A 123 -11.76 3.27 3.19
N THR A 124 -10.93 4.16 3.70
CA THR A 124 -10.00 3.88 4.79
C THR A 124 -10.44 4.62 6.06
N SER A 125 -9.84 4.30 7.20
CA SER A 125 -10.07 5.02 8.46
C SER A 125 -9.41 6.41 8.49
N ASN A 126 -8.45 6.70 7.61
CA ASN A 126 -7.67 7.93 7.64
C ASN A 126 -8.39 9.11 6.99
N PRO A 127 -8.56 10.25 7.70
CA PRO A 127 -8.85 11.52 7.06
C PRO A 127 -7.64 11.99 6.24
N VAL A 128 -7.85 12.89 5.29
CA VAL A 128 -6.74 13.53 4.57
C VAL A 128 -6.21 14.69 5.42
N SER A 129 -4.95 14.64 5.79
CA SER A 129 -4.30 15.69 6.58
C SER A 129 -4.38 17.04 5.84
N GLY A 130 -4.77 18.10 6.53
CA GLY A 130 -4.92 19.45 5.97
C GLY A 130 -6.15 19.64 5.06
N VAL A 131 -7.01 18.61 4.86
CA VAL A 131 -8.25 18.72 4.07
C VAL A 131 -9.40 18.10 4.86
N GLY A 132 -10.00 18.85 5.77
CA GLY A 132 -11.01 18.36 6.72
C GLY A 132 -12.25 17.72 6.08
N THR A 133 -12.59 18.08 4.84
CA THR A 133 -13.73 17.55 4.10
C THR A 133 -13.45 16.22 3.40
N ASN A 134 -12.19 15.78 3.33
CA ASN A 134 -11.78 14.60 2.57
C ASN A 134 -11.26 13.49 3.47
N ALA A 135 -11.38 12.27 2.96
CA ALA A 135 -10.76 11.07 3.52
C ALA A 135 -10.10 10.23 2.41
N TRP A 136 -9.21 9.34 2.84
CA TRP A 136 -8.50 8.45 1.94
C TRP A 136 -9.38 7.29 1.49
N THR A 137 -9.20 6.93 0.22
CA THR A 137 -9.72 5.69 -0.38
C THR A 137 -8.61 4.97 -1.12
N VAL A 138 -8.71 3.66 -1.27
CA VAL A 138 -7.94 2.89 -2.25
C VAL A 138 -8.85 2.54 -3.41
N ASN A 139 -8.46 2.94 -4.62
CA ASN A 139 -9.17 2.58 -5.86
C ASN A 139 -8.59 1.29 -6.42
N PHE A 140 -9.34 0.22 -6.36
CA PHE A 140 -8.90 -1.10 -6.84
C PHE A 140 -9.05 -1.30 -8.37
N PHE A 141 -9.48 -0.30 -9.13
CA PHE A 141 -9.29 -0.36 -10.58
C PHE A 141 -7.80 -0.34 -10.94
N ALA A 142 -7.03 0.52 -10.28
CA ALA A 142 -5.60 0.75 -10.57
C ALA A 142 -4.67 0.53 -9.36
N GLY A 143 -5.20 0.18 -8.18
CA GLY A 143 -4.39 -0.04 -6.96
C GLY A 143 -3.75 1.23 -6.41
N ILE A 144 -4.46 2.36 -6.43
CA ILE A 144 -3.91 3.66 -5.98
C ILE A 144 -4.72 4.27 -4.84
N GLY A 145 -3.99 4.93 -3.91
CA GLY A 145 -4.60 5.77 -2.88
C GLY A 145 -5.11 7.10 -3.45
N ASN A 146 -6.34 7.48 -3.13
CA ASN A 146 -6.97 8.73 -3.58
C ASN A 146 -7.63 9.47 -2.43
N SER A 147 -7.66 10.80 -2.54
CA SER A 147 -8.44 11.70 -1.68
C SER A 147 -9.86 11.87 -2.25
N LYS A 148 -10.89 11.65 -1.42
CA LYS A 148 -12.31 11.78 -1.80
C LYS A 148 -13.09 12.54 -0.74
N ALA A 149 -14.12 13.28 -1.18
CA ALA A 149 -15.02 13.96 -0.26
C ALA A 149 -15.74 12.95 0.66
N LYS A 150 -15.75 13.21 1.97
CA LYS A 150 -16.36 12.36 3.00
C LYS A 150 -17.85 12.08 2.79
N THR A 151 -18.52 12.93 2.04
CA THR A 151 -19.96 12.80 1.68
C THR A 151 -20.20 11.82 0.52
N SER A 152 -19.16 11.42 -0.20
CA SER A 152 -19.28 10.42 -1.29
C SER A 152 -19.57 9.03 -0.73
N ASN A 153 -20.21 8.18 -1.54
CA ASN A 153 -20.53 6.81 -1.16
C ASN A 153 -19.57 5.82 -1.80
N PHE A 154 -18.74 5.18 -0.97
CA PHE A 154 -17.84 4.12 -1.39
C PHE A 154 -18.02 2.88 -0.52
N GLN A 155 -17.40 1.79 -0.94
CA GLN A 155 -17.40 0.52 -0.22
C GLN A 155 -16.47 0.61 0.99
N VAL A 156 -16.66 -0.33 1.94
CA VAL A 156 -15.73 -0.64 3.02
C VAL A 156 -15.35 -2.11 2.89
N ARG A 157 -14.09 -2.44 3.09
CA ARG A 157 -13.61 -3.79 3.37
C ARG A 157 -13.02 -3.77 4.77
N LEU A 158 -13.46 -4.69 5.60
CA LEU A 158 -13.02 -4.75 6.99
C LEU A 158 -11.72 -5.54 7.14
N VAL A 159 -11.01 -5.21 8.19
CA VAL A 159 -9.78 -5.87 8.63
C VAL A 159 -9.83 -6.10 10.14
N SER A 160 -9.23 -7.20 10.59
CA SER A 160 -8.96 -7.50 12.00
C SER A 160 -7.46 -7.72 12.20
N GLY A 161 -6.96 -7.43 13.39
CA GLY A 161 -5.53 -7.50 13.73
C GLY A 161 -4.86 -6.12 13.74
N ASP A 162 -3.62 -6.09 14.21
CA ASP A 162 -2.80 -4.88 14.38
C ASP A 162 -1.54 -4.98 13.51
N TYR A 163 -1.53 -4.23 12.43
CA TYR A 163 -0.36 -4.06 11.56
C TYR A 163 0.23 -2.64 11.65
N ALA A 164 -0.63 -1.67 11.98
CA ALA A 164 -0.29 -0.25 11.82
C ALA A 164 0.65 0.30 12.91
N ALA A 165 0.77 -0.33 14.06
CA ALA A 165 1.55 0.22 15.19
C ALA A 165 3.04 0.38 14.86
N SER A 166 3.63 -0.56 14.11
CA SER A 166 5.05 -0.53 13.73
C SER A 166 5.38 0.41 12.58
N GLN A 167 4.39 0.82 11.78
CA GLN A 167 4.64 1.63 10.57
C GLN A 167 5.11 3.06 10.86
N PHE A 168 4.75 3.60 12.03
CA PHE A 168 5.08 4.97 12.42
C PHE A 168 5.92 5.02 13.71
N ASP A 169 6.41 3.86 14.19
CA ASP A 169 7.32 3.80 15.32
C ASP A 169 8.62 4.55 14.99
N ALA A 170 9.07 5.41 15.89
CA ALA A 170 10.34 6.12 15.74
C ALA A 170 11.54 5.15 15.68
N ALA A 171 11.43 3.98 16.31
CA ALA A 171 12.45 2.94 16.29
C ALA A 171 12.51 2.13 14.98
N ARG A 172 11.54 2.32 14.08
CA ARG A 172 11.52 1.64 12.77
C ARG A 172 12.72 1.96 11.91
N PHE A 173 13.19 3.20 11.96
CA PHE A 173 14.25 3.68 11.09
C PHE A 173 15.52 3.90 11.88
N VAL A 174 16.60 3.24 11.50
CA VAL A 174 17.93 3.35 12.12
C VAL A 174 18.85 4.10 11.15
N ASP A 175 19.38 5.22 11.58
CA ASP A 175 20.42 5.98 10.84
C ASP A 175 21.76 5.25 10.98
N ASN A 176 22.36 4.83 9.87
CA ASN A 176 23.61 4.07 9.85
C ASN A 176 24.84 4.98 9.93
N GLY A 177 24.67 6.32 9.88
CA GLY A 177 25.77 7.29 10.00
C GLY A 177 26.59 7.47 8.72
N ASP A 178 26.29 6.75 7.65
CA ASP A 178 26.96 6.81 6.34
C ASP A 178 26.07 7.44 5.23
N GLY A 179 24.94 8.02 5.64
CA GLY A 179 23.93 8.58 4.74
C GLY A 179 22.91 7.54 4.27
N THR A 180 22.88 6.37 4.89
CA THR A 180 21.84 5.36 4.69
C THR A 180 20.97 5.21 5.94
N VAL A 181 19.77 4.68 5.74
CA VAL A 181 18.78 4.42 6.80
C VAL A 181 18.24 3.01 6.64
N SER A 182 18.38 2.19 7.67
CA SER A 182 17.78 0.85 7.74
C SER A 182 16.34 0.93 8.23
N ASP A 183 15.42 0.32 7.50
CA ASP A 183 14.02 0.11 7.90
C ASP A 183 13.88 -1.30 8.47
N VAL A 184 13.93 -1.41 9.80
CA VAL A 184 13.92 -2.72 10.49
C VAL A 184 12.59 -3.48 10.37
N VAL A 185 11.52 -2.81 9.94
CA VAL A 185 10.20 -3.44 9.72
C VAL A 185 10.14 -4.11 8.35
N THR A 186 10.76 -3.50 7.34
CA THR A 186 10.71 -4.02 5.98
C THR A 186 11.96 -4.77 5.55
N GLY A 187 13.06 -4.66 6.30
CA GLY A 187 14.37 -5.20 5.91
C GLY A 187 14.96 -4.48 4.69
N LEU A 188 14.61 -3.22 4.52
CA LEU A 188 15.11 -2.38 3.42
C LEU A 188 16.09 -1.34 3.96
N MET A 189 17.13 -1.08 3.17
CA MET A 189 18.01 0.05 3.39
C MET A 189 17.73 1.14 2.36
N TRP A 190 17.55 2.36 2.83
CA TRP A 190 17.25 3.53 2.02
C TRP A 190 18.43 4.49 1.99
N LYS A 191 18.68 5.09 0.85
CA LYS A 191 19.50 6.30 0.82
C LYS A 191 18.73 7.40 1.57
N ARG A 192 19.37 8.08 2.55
CA ARG A 192 18.70 9.08 3.38
C ARG A 192 18.21 10.27 2.57
N CYS A 193 19.04 10.77 1.65
CA CYS A 193 18.70 11.88 0.78
C CYS A 193 18.26 11.42 -0.61
N PRO A 194 17.31 12.12 -1.25
CA PRO A 194 17.05 11.94 -2.68
C PRO A 194 18.31 12.06 -3.54
N GLU A 195 18.33 11.45 -4.72
CA GLU A 195 19.45 11.56 -5.64
C GLU A 195 19.78 13.01 -6.02
N GLY A 196 21.07 13.33 -6.04
CA GLY A 196 21.60 14.67 -6.27
C GLY A 196 21.66 15.55 -5.03
N LEU A 197 21.11 15.08 -3.91
CA LEU A 197 21.17 15.77 -2.61
C LEU A 197 22.08 15.03 -1.63
N SER A 198 22.71 15.77 -0.73
CA SER A 198 23.61 15.26 0.31
C SER A 198 23.62 16.17 1.54
N GLY A 199 24.37 15.74 2.57
CA GLY A 199 24.42 16.40 3.87
C GLY A 199 23.40 15.83 4.85
N GLU A 200 23.53 16.18 6.11
CA GLU A 200 22.69 15.66 7.18
C GLU A 200 21.21 16.02 7.00
N ASP A 201 20.95 17.22 6.50
CA ASP A 201 19.61 17.74 6.21
C ASP A 201 19.24 17.68 4.72
N CYS A 202 20.05 17.03 3.89
CA CYS A 202 19.88 16.95 2.43
C CYS A 202 19.85 18.32 1.72
N SER A 203 20.49 19.34 2.28
CA SER A 203 20.48 20.71 1.73
C SER A 203 21.54 20.96 0.66
N ASN A 204 22.56 20.09 0.57
CA ASN A 204 23.65 20.25 -0.38
C ASN A 204 23.31 19.64 -1.74
N GLY A 205 23.51 20.40 -2.82
CA GLY A 205 23.27 19.96 -4.18
C GLY A 205 21.89 20.34 -4.72
N SER A 206 21.47 19.63 -5.76
CA SER A 206 20.14 19.79 -6.38
C SER A 206 19.55 18.43 -6.67
N ALA A 207 18.28 18.25 -6.38
CA ALA A 207 17.61 16.98 -6.64
C ALA A 207 17.68 16.61 -8.14
N SER A 208 18.20 15.44 -8.43
CA SER A 208 18.24 14.90 -9.78
C SER A 208 16.83 14.53 -10.23
N THR A 209 16.39 15.04 -11.38
CA THR A 209 15.11 14.65 -11.97
C THR A 209 15.34 14.08 -13.36
N LEU A 210 14.89 12.86 -13.59
CA LEU A 210 15.11 12.12 -14.83
C LEU A 210 13.79 11.51 -15.33
N VAL A 211 13.76 11.19 -16.62
CA VAL A 211 12.75 10.29 -17.17
C VAL A 211 12.93 8.90 -16.56
N TRP A 212 11.86 8.09 -16.53
CA TRP A 212 11.86 6.81 -15.83
C TRP A 212 13.03 5.88 -16.18
N GLY A 213 13.36 5.72 -17.46
CA GLY A 213 14.49 4.88 -17.88
C GLY A 213 15.85 5.41 -17.42
N GLY A 214 16.02 6.74 -17.40
CA GLY A 214 17.19 7.39 -16.83
C GLY A 214 17.31 7.15 -15.33
N SER A 215 16.19 7.21 -14.59
CA SER A 215 16.15 6.94 -13.17
C SER A 215 16.51 5.49 -12.83
N MET A 216 16.02 4.53 -13.62
CA MET A 216 16.38 3.12 -13.47
C MET A 216 17.89 2.88 -13.70
N LYS A 217 18.45 3.56 -14.72
CA LYS A 217 19.89 3.48 -15.00
C LYS A 217 20.72 4.11 -13.87
N ALA A 218 20.36 5.30 -13.42
CA ALA A 218 21.06 6.01 -12.36
C ALA A 218 21.07 5.20 -11.04
N ALA A 219 19.95 4.57 -10.70
CA ALA A 219 19.87 3.70 -9.53
C ALA A 219 20.80 2.49 -9.64
N ARG A 220 20.75 1.77 -10.77
CA ARG A 220 21.60 0.60 -11.00
C ARG A 220 23.10 0.92 -11.00
N ASP A 221 23.49 2.08 -11.50
CA ASP A 221 24.88 2.50 -11.65
C ASP A 221 25.41 3.22 -10.38
N SER A 222 24.59 3.32 -9.31
CA SER A 222 24.96 3.95 -8.06
C SER A 222 25.87 3.03 -7.24
N THR A 223 26.94 3.61 -6.70
CA THR A 223 27.86 2.95 -5.75
C THR A 223 27.84 3.66 -4.38
N TYR A 224 26.72 4.28 -4.04
CA TYR A 224 26.57 5.07 -2.83
C TYR A 224 26.83 4.26 -1.55
N ALA A 225 27.54 4.85 -0.59
CA ALA A 225 27.94 4.23 0.67
C ALA A 225 28.68 2.88 0.50
N GLY A 226 29.32 2.65 -0.66
CA GLY A 226 30.06 1.42 -0.95
C GLY A 226 29.23 0.22 -1.39
N TYR A 227 27.92 0.40 -1.59
CA TYR A 227 27.01 -0.63 -2.12
C TYR A 227 26.77 -0.44 -3.61
N ASP A 228 26.63 -1.52 -4.37
CA ASP A 228 26.46 -1.54 -5.83
C ASP A 228 25.13 -2.19 -6.29
N ASP A 229 24.24 -2.49 -5.35
CA ASP A 229 22.94 -3.14 -5.57
C ASP A 229 21.74 -2.18 -5.39
N TRP A 230 21.98 -0.88 -5.49
CA TRP A 230 20.94 0.13 -5.42
C TRP A 230 19.94 0.01 -6.57
N ARG A 231 18.67 0.24 -6.25
CA ARG A 231 17.58 0.20 -7.22
C ARG A 231 16.52 1.25 -6.92
N LEU A 232 15.66 1.54 -7.90
CA LEU A 232 14.43 2.26 -7.60
C LEU A 232 13.51 1.35 -6.76
N PRO A 233 12.87 1.90 -5.73
CA PRO A 233 11.87 1.17 -4.96
C PRO A 233 10.68 0.80 -5.84
N ASN A 234 10.07 -0.34 -5.59
CA ASN A 234 8.77 -0.64 -6.16
C ASN A 234 7.67 0.21 -5.48
N MET A 235 6.45 0.14 -6.01
CA MET A 235 5.35 0.97 -5.52
C MET A 235 5.02 0.69 -4.04
N LYS A 236 5.03 -0.57 -3.62
CA LYS A 236 4.76 -0.95 -2.23
C LYS A 236 5.84 -0.47 -1.29
N GLU A 237 7.10 -0.64 -1.66
CA GLU A 237 8.24 -0.14 -0.88
C GLU A 237 8.16 1.37 -0.69
N MET A 238 7.94 2.12 -1.76
CA MET A 238 7.83 3.58 -1.67
C MET A 238 6.62 4.02 -0.83
N GLN A 239 5.51 3.27 -0.88
CA GLN A 239 4.31 3.54 -0.05
C GLN A 239 4.59 3.38 1.45
N THR A 240 5.57 2.56 1.86
CA THR A 240 5.92 2.40 3.27
C THR A 240 6.52 3.66 3.89
N LEU A 241 7.03 4.58 3.09
CA LEU A 241 7.54 5.88 3.54
C LEU A 241 6.44 6.94 3.72
N VAL A 242 5.22 6.70 3.20
CA VAL A 242 4.12 7.67 3.25
C VAL A 242 3.54 7.75 4.66
N ASP A 243 3.69 8.90 5.30
CA ASP A 243 3.05 9.24 6.57
C ASP A 243 1.74 10.00 6.30
N VAL A 244 0.61 9.30 6.36
CA VAL A 244 -0.72 9.86 6.09
C VAL A 244 -1.21 10.84 7.14
N THR A 245 -0.53 10.94 8.29
CA THR A 245 -0.83 11.92 9.35
C THR A 245 -0.23 13.29 9.04
N LYS A 246 0.71 13.34 8.07
CA LYS A 246 1.43 14.53 7.64
C LYS A 246 1.03 14.96 6.23
N ASN A 247 1.33 16.20 5.91
CA ASN A 247 1.23 16.71 4.55
C ASN A 247 2.34 17.73 4.30
N ASN A 248 2.69 17.89 3.04
CA ASN A 248 3.66 18.86 2.53
C ASN A 248 5.00 18.91 3.31
N PRO A 249 5.74 17.79 3.42
CA PRO A 249 5.48 16.48 2.81
C PRO A 249 4.78 15.49 3.75
N ALA A 250 4.09 14.51 3.16
CA ALA A 250 3.54 13.32 3.83
C ALA A 250 4.64 12.26 4.04
N LEU A 251 5.62 12.62 4.87
CA LEU A 251 6.87 11.89 5.06
C LEU A 251 7.42 12.16 6.46
N ASN A 252 8.14 11.23 7.04
CA ASN A 252 8.91 11.47 8.25
C ASN A 252 10.21 12.24 7.92
N THR A 253 10.14 13.58 7.98
CA THR A 253 11.26 14.46 7.63
C THR A 253 12.41 14.47 8.63
N SER A 254 12.21 13.94 9.84
CA SER A 254 13.30 13.75 10.79
C SER A 254 14.25 12.63 10.37
N VAL A 255 13.73 11.65 9.61
CA VAL A 255 14.50 10.52 9.07
C VAL A 255 14.93 10.79 7.63
N PHE A 256 14.01 11.30 6.82
CA PHE A 256 14.18 11.55 5.40
C PHE A 256 13.99 13.04 5.11
N PRO A 257 15.02 13.87 5.32
CA PRO A 257 14.93 15.30 5.06
C PRO A 257 14.60 15.56 3.58
N ASN A 258 13.73 16.54 3.34
CA ASN A 258 13.34 16.95 1.98
C ASN A 258 13.27 18.49 1.89
N PRO A 259 14.41 19.20 2.02
CA PRO A 259 14.43 20.64 2.16
C PRO A 259 13.95 21.40 0.94
N ASN A 260 14.05 20.81 -0.25
CA ASN A 260 13.74 21.44 -1.53
C ASN A 260 12.33 21.14 -2.04
N ASN A 261 11.44 20.59 -1.19
CA ASN A 261 10.07 20.25 -1.54
C ASN A 261 9.95 19.44 -2.85
N VAL A 262 10.93 18.56 -3.13
CA VAL A 262 10.79 17.60 -4.22
C VAL A 262 9.70 16.62 -3.83
N LEU A 263 8.63 16.66 -4.56
CA LEU A 263 7.40 15.98 -4.14
C LEU A 263 7.08 14.72 -4.95
N ASN A 264 7.68 14.57 -6.13
CA ASN A 264 7.34 13.50 -7.05
C ASN A 264 8.51 12.55 -7.27
N TYR A 265 8.33 11.28 -6.94
CA TYR A 265 9.38 10.25 -7.02
C TYR A 265 8.93 9.07 -7.86
N TRP A 266 9.79 8.65 -8.80
CA TRP A 266 9.56 7.44 -9.58
C TRP A 266 9.64 6.19 -8.72
N THR A 267 8.85 5.20 -9.08
CA THR A 267 9.00 3.81 -8.63
C THR A 267 9.40 2.92 -9.80
N SER A 268 9.92 1.73 -9.52
CA SER A 268 10.22 0.72 -10.55
C SER A 268 8.95 0.05 -11.11
N SER A 269 7.80 0.20 -10.45
CA SER A 269 6.55 -0.47 -10.84
C SER A 269 5.93 0.13 -12.10
N LEU A 270 5.60 -0.75 -13.05
CA LEU A 270 4.91 -0.39 -14.29
C LEU A 270 3.40 -0.27 -14.07
N ALA A 271 2.77 0.75 -14.63
CA ALA A 271 1.32 0.88 -14.64
C ALA A 271 0.76 0.16 -15.88
N LYS A 272 0.12 -0.99 -15.67
CA LYS A 272 -0.43 -1.83 -16.77
C LYS A 272 -1.74 -1.29 -17.36
N LYS A 273 -1.90 0.04 -17.45
CA LYS A 273 -3.15 0.66 -17.94
C LYS A 273 -3.30 0.61 -19.46
N THR A 274 -2.20 0.49 -20.18
CA THR A 274 -2.18 0.55 -21.66
C THR A 274 -1.32 -0.58 -22.25
N SER A 275 -1.60 -0.97 -23.47
CA SER A 275 -0.73 -1.83 -24.28
C SER A 275 -0.32 -1.04 -25.54
N PRO A 276 0.99 -0.75 -25.76
CA PRO A 276 2.12 -1.07 -24.89
C PRO A 276 2.11 -0.29 -23.57
N VAL A 277 2.80 -0.83 -22.55
CA VAL A 277 2.91 -0.17 -21.23
C VAL A 277 3.82 1.06 -21.35
N THR A 278 3.23 2.24 -21.31
CA THR A 278 3.93 3.52 -21.49
C THR A 278 4.06 4.33 -20.20
N GLN A 279 3.43 3.86 -19.10
CA GLN A 279 3.37 4.57 -17.84
C GLN A 279 4.01 3.77 -16.70
N SER A 280 4.53 4.48 -15.71
CA SER A 280 5.01 3.92 -14.43
C SER A 280 4.36 4.65 -13.26
N TYR A 281 4.33 3.99 -12.11
CA TYR A 281 3.88 4.61 -10.88
C TYR A 281 4.92 5.60 -10.34
N ARG A 282 4.41 6.64 -9.68
CA ARG A 282 5.15 7.55 -8.83
C ARG A 282 4.39 7.84 -7.55
N ILE A 283 5.09 8.26 -6.52
CA ILE A 283 4.50 8.85 -5.31
C ILE A 283 4.65 10.37 -5.37
N ASN A 284 3.57 11.08 -5.06
CA ASN A 284 3.59 12.50 -4.77
C ASN A 284 3.56 12.68 -3.25
N PHE A 285 4.69 13.05 -2.65
CA PHE A 285 4.80 13.24 -1.20
C PHE A 285 4.17 14.54 -0.70
N GLN A 286 3.63 15.42 -1.53
CA GLN A 286 2.86 16.54 -1.00
C GLN A 286 1.72 16.05 -0.10
N ARG A 287 1.09 14.94 -0.50
CA ARG A 287 -0.03 14.32 0.24
C ARG A 287 0.07 12.80 0.36
N GLY A 288 1.14 12.18 -0.11
CA GLY A 288 1.27 10.72 -0.17
C GLY A 288 0.43 10.05 -1.28
N LEU A 289 0.09 10.79 -2.34
CA LEU A 289 -0.74 10.29 -3.43
C LEU A 289 0.06 9.38 -4.37
N SER A 290 -0.54 8.25 -4.70
CA SER A 290 -0.06 7.37 -5.75
C SER A 290 -0.59 7.82 -7.12
N GLU A 291 0.30 7.99 -8.07
CA GLU A 291 -0.03 8.42 -9.42
C GLU A 291 0.72 7.58 -10.45
N PHE A 292 0.28 7.64 -11.70
CA PHE A 292 1.06 7.09 -12.82
C PHE A 292 1.28 8.17 -13.88
N LYS A 293 2.47 8.13 -14.49
CA LYS A 293 2.89 9.12 -15.50
C LYS A 293 3.59 8.44 -16.66
N VAL A 294 3.58 9.12 -17.82
CA VAL A 294 4.29 8.68 -19.02
C VAL A 294 5.80 8.64 -18.74
N ARG A 295 6.43 7.52 -19.06
CA ARG A 295 7.84 7.24 -18.75
C ARG A 295 8.85 8.11 -19.49
N THR A 296 8.51 8.53 -20.70
CA THR A 296 9.43 9.26 -21.60
C THR A 296 9.27 10.78 -21.53
N GLY A 297 8.12 11.27 -21.07
CA GLY A 297 7.81 12.71 -21.10
C GLY A 297 7.81 13.39 -19.73
N SER A 298 7.92 12.64 -18.64
CA SER A 298 7.87 13.21 -17.29
C SER A 298 9.21 13.00 -16.59
N GLN A 299 9.74 14.05 -15.98
CA GLN A 299 10.90 13.99 -15.11
C GLN A 299 10.44 14.00 -13.67
N ASN A 300 10.97 13.09 -12.84
CA ASN A 300 10.72 13.02 -11.41
C ASN A 300 12.01 12.64 -10.69
N ALA A 301 12.05 12.93 -9.39
CA ALA A 301 13.18 12.58 -8.56
C ALA A 301 13.29 11.06 -8.32
N GLN A 302 14.42 10.66 -7.80
CA GLN A 302 14.70 9.28 -7.43
C GLN A 302 15.03 9.21 -5.94
N TRP A 303 14.48 8.20 -5.30
CA TRP A 303 14.94 7.70 -4.02
C TRP A 303 15.45 6.29 -4.23
N LEU A 304 16.58 5.97 -3.63
CA LEU A 304 17.19 4.65 -3.82
C LEU A 304 16.96 3.76 -2.62
N VAL A 305 16.80 2.49 -2.90
CA VAL A 305 16.60 1.43 -1.91
C VAL A 305 17.43 0.20 -2.31
N ARG A 306 17.84 -0.56 -1.31
CA ARG A 306 18.41 -1.90 -1.46
C ARG A 306 17.86 -2.81 -0.36
N ASP A 307 18.07 -4.11 -0.47
CA ASP A 307 17.75 -5.04 0.61
C ASP A 307 18.82 -4.89 1.70
N ASP A 308 18.39 -4.75 2.96
CA ASP A 308 19.28 -4.69 4.14
C ASP A 308 19.52 -6.13 4.59
N ILE A 309 20.69 -6.69 4.22
CA ILE A 309 21.05 -8.09 4.47
C ILE A 309 22.03 -8.16 5.63
#